data_8da4c449dcf43275d9c019e5ae1b41f0
#
_entry.id   8da4c449dcf43275d9c019e5ae1b41f0
#
_cell.length_a   1.000
_cell.length_b   1.000
_cell.length_c   1.000
_cell.angle_alpha   90.00
_cell.angle_beta   90.00
_cell.angle_gamma   90.00
#
_symmetry.space_group_name_H-M   'P 1'
#
loop_
_entity.id
_entity.type
_entity.pdbx_description
1 polymer ?
#
loop_
_entity_poly.entity_id
_entity_poly.type
_entity_poly.pdbx_seq_one_letter_code
_entity_poly.pdbx_strand_id
1 'polypeptide(L)'
;FRTTSGYNAQTAYAQSKLANVLFAFALARRLDGTSVTSNALHPGGVRTDIVRDLPWIVRMLIGLAFISAERGAETSIMLASYPEYEKVNGRYFDQGNEVSAAGIALDVGTQEALWSESLSLLGLDEIAPRV
;
A
#
# COMPACT_ATOMS: atom_id res chain seq x y z
N PHE A 1 7.20 14.14 -6.39
CA PHE A 1 7.81 12.79 -6.37
C PHE A 1 9.17 12.69 -7.11
N ARG A 2 9.60 13.72 -7.84
CA ARG A 2 10.92 13.73 -8.51
C ARG A 2 11.91 14.49 -7.66
N THR A 3 12.80 13.80 -6.94
CA THR A 3 14.00 14.42 -6.35
C THR A 3 15.11 14.44 -7.41
N THR A 4 15.51 15.62 -7.83
CA THR A 4 16.58 15.83 -8.81
C THR A 4 17.98 15.96 -8.19
N SER A 5 18.08 15.96 -6.85
CA SER A 5 19.35 16.06 -6.12
C SER A 5 19.34 15.13 -4.90
N GLY A 6 20.39 14.32 -4.76
CA GLY A 6 20.62 13.52 -3.55
C GLY A 6 19.69 12.31 -3.40
N TYR A 7 19.89 11.26 -4.23
CA TYR A 7 19.17 10.00 -4.05
C TYR A 7 19.43 9.40 -2.67
N ASN A 8 18.34 9.15 -1.90
CA ASN A 8 18.37 8.39 -0.66
C ASN A 8 17.40 7.21 -0.78
N ALA A 9 17.93 6.00 -0.70
CA ALA A 9 17.15 4.77 -0.91
C ALA A 9 15.98 4.62 0.10
N GLN A 10 16.18 5.02 1.36
CA GLN A 10 15.13 4.94 2.38
C GLN A 10 13.99 5.92 2.08
N THR A 11 14.34 7.15 1.70
CA THR A 11 13.34 8.16 1.32
C THR A 11 12.59 7.74 0.08
N ALA A 12 13.28 7.23 -0.94
CA ALA A 12 12.65 6.73 -2.17
C ALA A 12 11.70 5.56 -1.89
N TYR A 13 12.12 4.63 -1.02
CA TYR A 13 11.26 3.52 -0.59
C TYR A 13 10.03 4.02 0.15
N ALA A 14 10.19 4.91 1.15
CA ALA A 14 9.07 5.46 1.91
C ALA A 14 8.08 6.21 1.00
N GLN A 15 8.58 7.00 0.05
CA GLN A 15 7.75 7.69 -0.95
C GLN A 15 6.98 6.71 -1.84
N SER A 16 7.63 5.62 -2.29
CA SER A 16 6.95 4.61 -3.10
C SER A 16 5.82 3.91 -2.34
N LYS A 17 6.02 3.63 -1.04
CA LYS A 17 4.99 3.03 -0.20
C LYS A 17 3.84 3.99 0.11
N LEU A 18 4.15 5.26 0.36
CA LEU A 18 3.14 6.31 0.49
C LEU A 18 2.32 6.46 -0.80
N ALA A 19 2.95 6.40 -1.96
CA ALA A 19 2.26 6.46 -3.25
C ALA A 19 1.26 5.31 -3.41
N ASN A 20 1.57 4.10 -2.95
CA ASN A 20 0.62 2.98 -2.97
C ASN A 20 -0.64 3.27 -2.12
N VAL A 21 -0.49 3.89 -0.95
CA VAL A 21 -1.64 4.24 -0.09
C VAL A 21 -2.47 5.35 -0.72
N LEU A 22 -1.82 6.41 -1.23
CA LEU A 22 -2.49 7.50 -1.95
C LEU A 22 -3.28 6.98 -3.14
N PHE A 23 -2.69 6.09 -3.94
CA PHE A 23 -3.34 5.45 -5.08
C PHE A 23 -4.56 4.64 -4.65
N ALA A 24 -4.43 3.80 -3.62
CA ALA A 24 -5.53 2.98 -3.12
C ALA A 24 -6.73 3.85 -2.68
N PHE A 25 -6.47 4.97 -2.00
CA PHE A 25 -7.53 5.89 -1.57
C PHE A 25 -8.14 6.69 -2.73
N ALA A 26 -7.34 7.11 -3.71
CA ALA A 26 -7.86 7.72 -4.93
C ALA A 26 -8.76 6.75 -5.71
N LEU A 27 -8.34 5.49 -5.82
CA LEU A 27 -9.10 4.43 -6.47
C LEU A 27 -10.40 4.12 -5.71
N ALA A 28 -10.35 4.06 -4.38
CA ALA A 28 -11.51 3.81 -3.53
C ALA A 28 -12.65 4.82 -3.80
N ARG A 29 -12.31 6.12 -3.95
CA ARG A 29 -13.31 7.15 -4.28
C ARG A 29 -13.92 6.96 -5.68
N ARG A 30 -13.13 6.50 -6.64
CA ARG A 30 -13.58 6.23 -8.02
C ARG A 30 -14.45 4.99 -8.13
N LEU A 31 -14.31 4.08 -7.18
CA LEU A 31 -15.11 2.86 -7.09
C LEU A 31 -16.37 3.03 -6.24
N ASP A 32 -16.59 4.23 -5.69
CA ASP A 32 -17.77 4.50 -4.88
C ASP A 32 -19.06 4.22 -5.67
N GLY A 33 -20.02 3.57 -5.02
CA GLY A 33 -21.26 3.11 -5.66
C GLY A 33 -21.14 1.84 -6.50
N THR A 34 -19.95 1.22 -6.58
CA THR A 34 -19.76 -0.11 -7.21
C THR A 34 -19.64 -1.21 -6.16
N SER A 35 -19.55 -2.47 -6.60
CA SER A 35 -19.27 -3.63 -5.75
C SER A 35 -17.77 -3.87 -5.51
N VAL A 36 -16.90 -3.05 -6.09
CA VAL A 36 -15.44 -3.19 -5.96
C VAL A 36 -14.92 -2.25 -4.90
N THR A 37 -14.02 -2.74 -4.06
CA THR A 37 -13.39 -1.95 -2.99
C THR A 37 -11.87 -1.87 -3.19
N SER A 38 -11.27 -0.79 -2.67
CA SER A 38 -9.82 -0.60 -2.67
C SER A 38 -9.37 -0.18 -1.28
N ASN A 39 -8.50 -0.97 -0.67
CA ASN A 39 -7.94 -0.72 0.64
C ASN A 39 -6.42 -0.85 0.58
N ALA A 40 -5.72 -0.23 1.52
CA ALA A 40 -4.29 -0.38 1.68
C ALA A 40 -3.97 -1.09 3.00
N LEU A 41 -2.90 -1.87 3.01
CA LEU A 41 -2.48 -2.56 4.22
C LEU A 41 -0.94 -2.55 4.40
N HIS A 42 -0.53 -2.64 5.67
CA HIS A 42 0.83 -2.96 6.07
C HIS A 42 0.84 -4.35 6.73
N PRO A 43 1.55 -5.31 6.15
CA PRO A 43 1.54 -6.69 6.68
C PRO A 43 2.41 -6.87 7.93
N GLY A 44 3.10 -5.83 8.38
CA GLY A 44 4.18 -5.93 9.35
C GLY A 44 5.54 -6.20 8.68
N GLY A 45 6.58 -6.36 9.47
CA GLY A 45 7.91 -6.74 8.99
C GLY A 45 7.94 -8.22 8.59
N VAL A 46 7.64 -8.53 7.32
CA VAL A 46 7.61 -9.91 6.82
C VAL A 46 9.00 -10.36 6.40
N ARG A 47 9.40 -11.55 6.85
CA ARG A 47 10.64 -12.21 6.39
C ARG A 47 10.43 -12.73 4.98
N THR A 48 11.03 -12.02 4.01
CA THR A 48 11.00 -12.39 2.59
C THR A 48 12.41 -12.71 2.10
N ASP A 49 12.52 -13.25 0.89
CA ASP A 49 13.81 -13.56 0.24
C ASP A 49 14.69 -12.32 -0.04
N ILE A 50 14.18 -11.12 0.20
CA ILE A 50 14.96 -9.87 0.05
C ILE A 50 16.19 -9.81 0.94
N VAL A 51 16.22 -10.61 2.02
CA VAL A 51 17.36 -10.73 2.96
C VAL A 51 18.27 -11.92 2.65
N ARG A 52 18.02 -12.65 1.57
CA ARG A 52 18.72 -13.89 1.20
C ARG A 52 20.23 -13.69 1.05
N ASP A 53 20.66 -12.53 0.51
CA ASP A 53 22.05 -12.22 0.23
C ASP A 53 22.81 -11.60 1.42
N LEU A 54 22.16 -11.46 2.59
CA LEU A 54 22.78 -10.96 3.81
C LEU A 54 23.57 -12.07 4.53
N PRO A 55 24.63 -11.72 5.29
CA PRO A 55 25.36 -12.68 6.13
C PRO A 55 24.41 -13.45 7.06
N TRP A 56 24.71 -14.72 7.30
CA TRP A 56 23.84 -15.63 8.06
C TRP A 56 23.47 -15.12 9.47
N ILE A 57 24.38 -14.41 10.16
CA ILE A 57 24.15 -13.81 11.49
C ILE A 57 23.07 -12.74 11.38
N VAL A 58 23.13 -11.88 10.36
CA VAL A 58 22.14 -10.82 10.11
C VAL A 58 20.79 -11.44 9.78
N ARG A 59 20.76 -12.51 8.96
CA ARG A 59 19.54 -13.26 8.65
C ARG A 59 18.91 -13.89 9.88
N MET A 60 19.71 -14.41 10.81
CA MET A 60 19.23 -14.96 12.07
C MET A 60 18.58 -13.90 12.95
N LEU A 61 19.21 -12.73 13.10
CA LEU A 61 18.66 -11.60 13.87
C LEU A 61 17.37 -11.05 13.25
N ILE A 62 17.32 -10.92 11.92
CA ILE A 62 16.12 -10.54 11.19
C ILE A 62 15.02 -11.58 11.38
N GLY A 63 15.36 -12.87 11.38
CA GLY A 63 14.42 -13.97 11.62
C GLY A 63 13.73 -13.94 12.99
N LEU A 64 14.33 -13.29 13.98
CA LEU A 64 13.72 -13.09 15.31
C LEU A 64 12.78 -11.87 15.36
N ALA A 65 12.97 -10.89 14.48
CA ALA A 65 12.23 -9.63 14.49
C ALA A 65 11.10 -9.58 13.45
N PHE A 66 11.11 -10.48 12.46
CA PHE A 66 10.17 -10.46 11.34
C PHE A 66 9.17 -11.61 11.45
N ILE A 67 7.92 -11.33 11.08
CA ILE A 67 6.85 -12.33 11.04
C ILE A 67 7.01 -13.27 9.83
N SER A 68 6.43 -14.46 9.92
CA SER A 68 6.42 -15.42 8.80
C SER A 68 5.60 -14.90 7.62
N ALA A 69 5.82 -15.48 6.43
CA ALA A 69 5.06 -15.12 5.22
C ALA A 69 3.56 -15.39 5.38
N GLU A 70 3.20 -16.48 6.06
CA GLU A 70 1.81 -16.86 6.35
C GLU A 70 1.13 -15.77 7.21
N ARG A 71 1.77 -15.33 8.30
CA ARG A 71 1.27 -14.23 9.13
C ARG A 71 1.19 -12.92 8.36
N GLY A 72 2.17 -12.64 7.50
CA GLY A 72 2.14 -11.46 6.64
C GLY A 72 0.97 -11.46 5.65
N ALA A 73 0.49 -12.64 5.24
CA ALA A 73 -0.65 -12.78 4.33
C ALA A 73 -2.02 -12.68 5.04
N GLU A 74 -2.09 -12.85 6.36
CA GLU A 74 -3.36 -12.91 7.11
C GLU A 74 -4.27 -11.70 6.84
N THR A 75 -3.72 -10.48 6.86
CA THR A 75 -4.52 -9.26 6.60
C THR A 75 -5.05 -9.23 5.17
N SER A 76 -4.25 -9.67 4.20
CA SER A 76 -4.69 -9.75 2.79
C SER A 76 -5.81 -10.76 2.61
N ILE A 77 -5.68 -11.93 3.23
CA ILE A 77 -6.70 -12.99 3.21
C ILE A 77 -7.98 -12.50 3.88
N MET A 78 -7.88 -11.89 5.05
CA MET A 78 -9.00 -11.32 5.79
C MET A 78 -9.81 -10.35 4.91
N LEU A 79 -9.14 -9.36 4.31
CA LEU A 79 -9.79 -8.35 3.47
C LEU A 79 -10.39 -8.92 2.18
N ALA A 80 -9.81 -10.01 1.65
CA ALA A 80 -10.25 -10.62 0.39
C ALA A 80 -11.37 -11.66 0.57
N SER A 81 -11.56 -12.24 1.76
CA SER A 81 -12.40 -13.42 1.92
C SER A 81 -13.43 -13.35 3.06
N TYR A 82 -13.29 -12.44 4.01
CA TYR A 82 -14.22 -12.37 5.14
C TYR A 82 -15.42 -11.47 4.79
N PRO A 83 -16.66 -11.95 4.98
CA PRO A 83 -17.85 -11.22 4.58
C PRO A 83 -18.00 -9.83 5.22
N GLU A 84 -17.50 -9.64 6.43
CA GLU A 84 -17.54 -8.36 7.15
C GLU A 84 -16.72 -7.26 6.47
N TYR A 85 -15.76 -7.61 5.60
CA TYR A 85 -14.93 -6.66 4.84
C TYR A 85 -15.40 -6.42 3.40
N GLU A 86 -16.46 -7.12 2.96
CA GLU A 86 -16.96 -7.05 1.57
C GLU A 86 -17.23 -5.62 1.07
N LYS A 87 -17.70 -4.75 1.97
CA LYS A 87 -18.04 -3.35 1.67
C LYS A 87 -17.07 -2.33 2.26
N VAL A 88 -15.98 -2.80 2.86
CA VAL A 88 -14.98 -1.91 3.45
C VAL A 88 -14.14 -1.32 2.34
N ASN A 89 -14.18 0.01 2.19
CA ASN A 89 -13.55 0.73 1.08
C ASN A 89 -12.79 1.96 1.59
N GLY A 90 -11.61 2.24 1.03
CA GLY A 90 -10.81 3.42 1.35
C GLY A 90 -10.23 3.39 2.77
N ARG A 91 -9.90 2.21 3.28
CA ARG A 91 -9.34 2.01 4.61
C ARG A 91 -7.88 1.59 4.58
N TYR A 92 -7.20 1.83 5.70
CA TYR A 92 -5.83 1.39 5.91
C TYR A 92 -5.76 0.42 7.08
N PHE A 93 -5.05 -0.68 6.88
CA PHE A 93 -4.92 -1.75 7.87
C PHE A 93 -3.45 -1.96 8.24
N ASP A 94 -3.18 -2.16 9.52
CA ASP A 94 -1.88 -2.58 10.03
C ASP A 94 -2.05 -3.89 10.82
N GLN A 95 -1.47 -4.96 10.30
CA GLN A 95 -1.49 -6.29 10.91
C GLN A 95 -2.89 -6.73 11.39
N GLY A 96 -3.89 -6.63 10.50
CA GLY A 96 -5.27 -7.03 10.76
C GLY A 96 -6.16 -5.97 11.42
N ASN A 97 -5.60 -4.86 11.89
CA ASN A 97 -6.38 -3.80 12.54
C ASN A 97 -6.59 -2.61 11.60
N GLU A 98 -7.82 -2.09 11.54
CA GLU A 98 -8.07 -0.81 10.89
C GLU A 98 -7.43 0.31 11.71
N VAL A 99 -6.57 1.10 11.05
CA VAL A 99 -5.87 2.23 11.67
C VAL A 99 -5.92 3.45 10.75
N SER A 100 -5.69 4.63 11.33
CA SER A 100 -5.58 5.85 10.52
C SER A 100 -4.24 5.84 9.74
N ALA A 101 -4.32 6.11 8.44
CA ALA A 101 -3.12 6.33 7.64
C ALA A 101 -2.42 7.64 8.03
N ALA A 102 -1.16 7.81 7.60
CA ALA A 102 -0.43 9.07 7.80
C ALA A 102 -1.22 10.26 7.22
N GLY A 103 -1.19 11.42 7.90
CA GLY A 103 -2.03 12.57 7.55
C GLY A 103 -1.95 13.00 6.09
N ILE A 104 -0.74 12.98 5.50
CA ILE A 104 -0.55 13.27 4.07
C ILE A 104 -1.24 12.27 3.15
N ALA A 105 -1.38 11.01 3.57
CA ALA A 105 -2.11 10.00 2.80
C ALA A 105 -3.62 10.26 2.76
N LEU A 106 -4.14 11.01 3.74
CA LEU A 106 -5.55 11.40 3.83
C LEU A 106 -5.86 12.68 3.04
N ASP A 107 -4.83 13.40 2.57
CA ASP A 107 -5.02 14.62 1.78
C ASP A 107 -5.49 14.28 0.36
N VAL A 108 -6.75 14.61 0.07
CA VAL A 108 -7.38 14.35 -1.22
C VAL A 108 -6.65 15.03 -2.37
N GLY A 109 -6.14 16.25 -2.16
CA GLY A 109 -5.37 16.97 -3.19
C GLY A 109 -4.11 16.21 -3.61
N THR A 110 -3.36 15.67 -2.64
CA THR A 110 -2.17 14.86 -2.89
C THR A 110 -2.51 13.54 -3.60
N GLN A 111 -3.63 12.90 -3.23
CA GLN A 111 -4.11 11.68 -3.86
C GLN A 111 -4.46 11.93 -5.33
N GLU A 112 -5.19 13.02 -5.65
CA GLU A 112 -5.56 13.38 -7.03
C GLU A 112 -4.34 13.80 -7.87
N ALA A 113 -3.38 14.52 -7.27
CA ALA A 113 -2.15 14.88 -7.96
C ALA A 113 -1.34 13.64 -8.38
N LEU A 114 -1.24 12.63 -7.48
CA LEU A 114 -0.58 11.37 -7.82
C LEU A 114 -1.34 10.60 -8.92
N TRP A 115 -2.66 10.56 -8.84
CA TRP A 115 -3.51 9.89 -9.83
C TRP A 115 -3.32 10.51 -11.21
N SER A 116 -3.44 11.83 -11.32
CA SER A 116 -3.30 12.56 -12.59
C SER A 116 -1.89 12.40 -13.19
N GLU A 117 -0.85 12.48 -12.37
CA GLU A 117 0.53 12.24 -12.84
C GLU A 117 0.71 10.81 -13.34
N SER A 118 0.10 9.82 -12.66
CA SER A 118 0.16 8.42 -13.08
C SER A 118 -0.52 8.19 -14.43
N LEU A 119 -1.70 8.77 -14.64
CA LEU A 119 -2.39 8.72 -15.93
C LEU A 119 -1.55 9.38 -17.04
N SER A 120 -1.00 10.57 -16.77
CA SER A 120 -0.15 11.30 -17.71
C SER A 120 1.08 10.49 -18.13
N LEU A 121 1.76 9.84 -17.17
CA LEU A 121 2.94 9.01 -17.46
C LEU A 121 2.61 7.76 -18.28
N LEU A 122 1.39 7.25 -18.16
CA LEU A 122 0.91 6.08 -18.90
C LEU A 122 0.24 6.43 -20.21
N GLY A 123 0.00 7.72 -20.50
CA GLY A 123 -0.76 8.17 -21.67
C GLY A 123 -2.22 7.69 -21.65
N LEU A 124 -2.80 7.56 -20.46
CA LEU A 124 -4.18 7.13 -20.27
C LEU A 124 -5.10 8.33 -19.99
N ASP A 125 -6.29 8.27 -20.55
CA ASP A 125 -7.39 9.14 -20.13
C ASP A 125 -7.97 8.68 -18.79
N GLU A 126 -8.81 9.52 -18.14
CA GLU A 126 -9.48 9.16 -16.89
C GLU A 126 -10.21 7.81 -17.04
N ILE A 127 -9.86 6.87 -16.17
CA ILE A 127 -10.54 5.57 -16.14
C ILE A 127 -11.86 5.78 -15.40
N ALA A 128 -12.94 5.99 -16.13
CA ALA A 128 -14.27 5.87 -15.57
C ALA A 128 -14.52 4.40 -15.22
N PRO A 129 -15.04 4.07 -14.02
CA PRO A 129 -15.41 2.70 -13.72
C PRO A 129 -16.43 2.24 -14.76
N ARG A 130 -16.12 1.18 -15.49
CA ARG A 130 -17.12 0.51 -16.32
C ARG A 130 -17.99 -0.29 -15.36
N VAL A 131 -19.19 0.23 -15.09
CA VAL A 131 -20.26 -0.46 -14.36
C VAL A 131 -20.82 -1.57 -15.23
#